data_0954cbe0a671424e9ac1dbae96a2e5c8
#
_entry.id   0954cbe0a671424e9ac1dbae96a2e5c8
#
_cell.length_a   1.000
_cell.length_b   1.000
_cell.length_c   1.000
_cell.angle_alpha   90.00
_cell.angle_beta   90.00
_cell.angle_gamma   90.00
#
_symmetry.space_group_name_H-M   'P 1'
#
loop_
_entity.id
_entity.type
_entity.pdbx_description
1 polymer ?
#
loop_
_entity_poly.entity_id
_entity_poly.type
_entity_poly.pdbx_seq_one_letter_code
_entity_poly.pdbx_strand_id
1 'polypeptide(L)'
;VSGRTESKLTKAVEELKEAGFEAYAKSCDTSKRESVKALAEYAASLGEIINVIHAAGVSPAMNVTMEDILRINALGTVYVNQEFAKLMHKGSVIIDIASMSAYAMPELMLPKKAYPLAETDEALFIKKVLKMTGMIKDEYQKKGLAYSVSKNFVTWYAAKCAFDFGPRGIRVASLSPGLIA
;
A
#
# COMPACT_ATOMS: atom_id res chain seq x y z
N VAL A 1 0.09 -8.99 12.91
CA VAL A 1 0.74 -9.12 11.58
C VAL A 1 -0.26 -9.64 10.55
N SER A 2 -0.08 -9.26 9.27
CA SER A 2 -0.98 -9.70 8.20
C SER A 2 -0.22 -10.03 6.90
N GLY A 3 -0.81 -10.87 6.08
CA GLY A 3 -0.29 -11.30 4.80
C GLY A 3 -1.19 -12.35 4.17
N ARG A 4 -0.86 -12.82 2.95
CA ARG A 4 -1.70 -13.79 2.22
C ARG A 4 -1.43 -15.25 2.59
N THR A 5 -0.26 -15.57 3.15
CA THR A 5 0.21 -16.94 3.35
C THR A 5 0.15 -17.30 4.83
N GLU A 6 -0.78 -18.18 5.21
CA GLU A 6 -1.01 -18.55 6.60
C GLU A 6 0.22 -19.15 7.28
N SER A 7 0.97 -20.03 6.61
CA SER A 7 2.19 -20.63 7.18
C SER A 7 3.27 -19.59 7.51
N LYS A 8 3.39 -18.53 6.69
CA LYS A 8 4.31 -17.42 6.99
C LYS A 8 3.82 -16.57 8.16
N LEU A 9 2.51 -16.43 8.31
CA LEU A 9 1.91 -15.68 9.41
C LEU A 9 2.10 -16.43 10.73
N THR A 10 1.88 -17.75 10.73
CA THR A 10 2.13 -18.60 11.92
C THR A 10 3.57 -18.46 12.39
N LYS A 11 4.53 -18.63 11.47
CA LYS A 11 5.96 -18.49 11.79
C LYS A 11 6.29 -17.08 12.33
N ALA A 12 5.78 -16.02 11.70
CA ALA A 12 6.01 -14.65 12.17
C ALA A 12 5.44 -14.39 13.58
N VAL A 13 4.29 -14.97 13.89
CA VAL A 13 3.71 -14.90 15.24
C VAL A 13 4.56 -15.62 16.25
N GLU A 14 5.08 -16.82 15.93
CA GLU A 14 5.98 -17.59 16.79
C GLU A 14 7.27 -16.81 17.09
N GLU A 15 7.95 -16.29 16.05
CA GLU A 15 9.16 -15.49 16.19
C GLU A 15 8.94 -14.24 17.06
N LEU A 16 7.81 -13.54 16.89
CA LEU A 16 7.48 -12.39 17.71
C LEU A 16 7.21 -12.76 19.17
N LYS A 17 6.53 -13.89 19.43
CA LYS A 17 6.28 -14.37 20.78
C LYS A 17 7.57 -14.80 21.47
N GLU A 18 8.48 -15.48 20.76
CA GLU A 18 9.81 -15.84 21.27
C GLU A 18 10.64 -14.59 21.62
N ALA A 19 10.45 -13.49 20.87
CA ALA A 19 11.05 -12.20 21.16
C ALA A 19 10.37 -11.43 22.30
N GLY A 20 9.33 -12.02 22.95
CA GLY A 20 8.63 -11.42 24.09
C GLY A 20 7.46 -10.49 23.73
N PHE A 21 7.03 -10.48 22.47
CA PHE A 21 5.89 -9.66 22.04
C PHE A 21 4.58 -10.44 22.06
N GLU A 22 3.49 -9.80 22.44
CA GLU A 22 2.15 -10.31 22.18
C GLU A 22 1.82 -10.10 20.70
N ALA A 23 1.55 -11.20 19.97
CA ALA A 23 1.38 -11.16 18.52
C ALA A 23 0.19 -11.99 18.07
N TYR A 24 -0.55 -11.41 17.13
CA TYR A 24 -1.71 -11.99 16.47
C TYR A 24 -1.56 -11.91 14.96
N ALA A 25 -2.20 -12.82 14.23
CA ALA A 25 -2.20 -12.84 12.78
C ALA A 25 -3.61 -12.86 12.19
N LYS A 26 -3.77 -12.21 11.06
CA LYS A 26 -4.96 -12.29 10.21
C LYS A 26 -4.54 -12.34 8.76
N SER A 27 -5.05 -13.33 8.01
CA SER A 27 -4.84 -13.39 6.56
C SER A 27 -5.53 -12.20 5.88
N CYS A 28 -4.81 -11.56 4.96
CA CYS A 28 -5.32 -10.40 4.23
C CYS A 28 -4.71 -10.33 2.82
N ASP A 29 -5.57 -10.13 1.83
CA ASP A 29 -5.22 -9.76 0.47
C ASP A 29 -5.51 -8.27 0.27
N THR A 30 -4.46 -7.45 0.27
CA THR A 30 -4.59 -5.98 0.16
C THR A 30 -5.12 -5.51 -1.19
N SER A 31 -5.17 -6.36 -2.22
CA SER A 31 -5.83 -6.04 -3.49
C SER A 31 -7.37 -6.07 -3.41
N LYS A 32 -7.93 -6.50 -2.26
CA LYS A 32 -9.37 -6.65 -2.03
C LYS A 32 -9.81 -5.80 -0.84
N ARG A 33 -10.64 -4.79 -1.09
CA ARG A 33 -11.12 -3.86 -0.06
C ARG A 33 -11.78 -4.58 1.13
N GLU A 34 -12.65 -5.57 0.85
CA GLU A 34 -13.34 -6.33 1.91
C GLU A 34 -12.37 -7.11 2.81
N SER A 35 -11.26 -7.62 2.23
CA SER A 35 -10.22 -8.29 3.01
C SER A 35 -9.50 -7.32 3.95
N VAL A 36 -9.22 -6.11 3.47
CA VAL A 36 -8.60 -5.04 4.27
C VAL A 36 -9.55 -4.55 5.37
N LYS A 37 -10.84 -4.37 5.04
CA LYS A 37 -11.87 -4.02 6.01
C LYS A 37 -11.95 -5.06 7.14
N ALA A 38 -12.02 -6.35 6.80
CA ALA A 38 -12.05 -7.43 7.79
C ALA A 38 -10.77 -7.48 8.65
N LEU A 39 -9.59 -7.11 8.09
CA LEU A 39 -8.36 -6.96 8.85
C LEU A 39 -8.43 -5.79 9.84
N ALA A 40 -8.94 -4.63 9.41
CA ALA A 40 -9.07 -3.45 10.26
C ALA A 40 -10.05 -3.69 11.42
N GLU A 41 -11.20 -4.32 11.14
CA GLU A 41 -12.18 -4.71 12.16
C GLU A 41 -11.61 -5.72 13.16
N TYR A 42 -10.86 -6.71 12.67
CA TYR A 42 -10.14 -7.67 13.54
C TYR A 42 -9.11 -6.97 14.41
N ALA A 43 -8.30 -6.07 13.86
CA ALA A 43 -7.33 -5.32 14.65
C ALA A 43 -8.01 -4.49 15.75
N ALA A 44 -9.12 -3.81 15.43
CA ALA A 44 -9.89 -3.03 16.39
C ALA A 44 -10.53 -3.90 17.50
N SER A 45 -10.85 -5.17 17.21
CA SER A 45 -11.37 -6.10 18.23
C SER A 45 -10.32 -6.55 19.24
N LEU A 46 -9.02 -6.39 18.92
CA LEU A 46 -7.92 -6.72 19.81
C LEU A 46 -7.50 -5.55 20.69
N GLY A 47 -7.87 -4.33 20.35
CA GLY A 47 -7.53 -3.12 21.07
C GLY A 47 -7.53 -1.86 20.20
N GLU A 48 -7.07 -0.75 20.77
CA GLU A 48 -6.97 0.51 20.06
C GLU A 48 -5.88 0.46 18.98
N ILE A 49 -6.21 0.92 17.76
CA ILE A 49 -5.27 0.96 16.64
C ILE A 49 -4.48 2.27 16.72
N ILE A 50 -3.25 2.19 17.22
CA ILE A 50 -2.36 3.36 17.37
C ILE A 50 -1.46 3.53 16.14
N ASN A 51 -0.88 2.44 15.63
CA ASN A 51 0.04 2.49 14.50
C ASN A 51 -0.33 1.47 13.43
N VAL A 52 -0.28 1.89 12.17
CA VAL A 52 -0.39 1.02 11.01
C VAL A 52 0.86 1.17 10.16
N ILE A 53 1.57 0.06 9.91
CA ILE A 53 2.69 0.02 8.99
C ILE A 53 2.25 -0.80 7.78
N HIS A 54 1.95 -0.11 6.68
CA HIS A 54 1.53 -0.72 5.43
C HIS A 54 2.74 -1.05 4.56
N ALA A 55 3.28 -2.25 4.76
CA ALA A 55 4.44 -2.75 4.02
C ALA A 55 4.08 -3.74 2.90
N ALA A 56 2.79 -4.05 2.72
CA ALA A 56 2.36 -4.95 1.66
C ALA A 56 2.64 -4.35 0.28
N GLY A 57 3.27 -5.13 -0.59
CA GLY A 57 3.59 -4.69 -1.94
C GLY A 57 4.28 -5.79 -2.74
N VAL A 58 4.32 -5.59 -4.05
CA VAL A 58 4.97 -6.48 -5.01
C VAL A 58 5.93 -5.68 -5.88
N SER A 59 6.99 -6.34 -6.35
CA SER A 59 8.03 -5.75 -7.21
C SER A 59 7.97 -6.34 -8.64
N PRO A 60 8.61 -5.68 -9.63
CA PRO A 60 8.70 -6.19 -11.00
C PRO A 60 9.37 -7.57 -11.13
N ALA A 61 10.24 -7.92 -10.17
CA ALA A 61 10.93 -9.21 -10.15
C ALA A 61 10.02 -10.39 -9.75
N MET A 62 8.86 -10.11 -9.19
CA MET A 62 7.89 -11.14 -8.82
C MET A 62 7.08 -11.60 -10.04
N ASN A 63 6.52 -12.82 -9.95
CA ASN A 63 5.59 -13.32 -10.97
C ASN A 63 4.20 -12.68 -10.82
N VAL A 64 4.10 -11.43 -11.25
CA VAL A 64 2.88 -10.61 -11.18
C VAL A 64 2.71 -9.83 -12.49
N THR A 65 1.49 -9.44 -12.82
CA THR A 65 1.19 -8.55 -13.94
C THR A 65 1.37 -7.07 -13.54
N MET A 66 1.40 -6.17 -14.53
CA MET A 66 1.37 -4.72 -14.27
C MET A 66 0.09 -4.30 -13.52
N GLU A 67 -1.02 -4.94 -13.85
CA GLU A 67 -2.30 -4.69 -13.16
C GLU A 67 -2.24 -5.11 -11.70
N ASP A 68 -1.64 -6.28 -11.39
CA ASP A 68 -1.42 -6.72 -10.01
C ASP A 68 -0.56 -5.72 -9.23
N ILE A 69 0.49 -5.18 -9.85
CA ILE A 69 1.34 -4.14 -9.24
C ILE A 69 0.50 -2.92 -8.85
N LEU A 70 -0.37 -2.45 -9.73
CA LEU A 70 -1.22 -1.30 -9.44
C LEU A 70 -2.30 -1.62 -8.40
N ARG A 71 -2.94 -2.79 -8.49
CA ARG A 71 -3.96 -3.21 -7.53
C ARG A 71 -3.40 -3.38 -6.12
N ILE A 72 -2.25 -4.03 -6.00
CA ILE A 72 -1.65 -4.31 -4.69
C ILE A 72 -0.98 -3.05 -4.12
N ASN A 73 -0.11 -2.39 -4.91
CA ASN A 73 0.69 -1.29 -4.38
C ASN A 73 -0.10 0.03 -4.29
N ALA A 74 -0.95 0.36 -5.27
CA ALA A 74 -1.68 1.62 -5.29
C ALA A 74 -3.07 1.49 -4.65
N LEU A 75 -3.95 0.64 -5.18
CA LEU A 75 -5.30 0.50 -4.63
C LEU A 75 -5.28 -0.13 -3.23
N GLY A 76 -4.36 -1.07 -2.97
CA GLY A 76 -4.16 -1.62 -1.63
C GLY A 76 -3.82 -0.54 -0.60
N THR A 77 -2.99 0.46 -0.96
CA THR A 77 -2.71 1.61 -0.09
C THR A 77 -3.97 2.46 0.15
N VAL A 78 -4.79 2.66 -0.87
CA VAL A 78 -6.09 3.36 -0.70
C VAL A 78 -6.96 2.62 0.32
N TYR A 79 -7.11 1.30 0.16
CA TYR A 79 -7.96 0.51 1.03
C TYR A 79 -7.45 0.50 2.48
N VAL A 80 -6.14 0.27 2.67
CA VAL A 80 -5.55 0.27 4.02
C VAL A 80 -5.77 1.62 4.70
N ASN A 81 -5.40 2.72 4.05
CA ASN A 81 -5.52 4.03 4.67
C ASN A 81 -6.97 4.38 5.00
N GLN A 82 -7.90 4.11 4.08
CA GLN A 82 -9.32 4.42 4.29
C GLN A 82 -9.97 3.54 5.36
N GLU A 83 -9.77 2.21 5.32
CA GLU A 83 -10.46 1.32 6.23
C GLU A 83 -9.90 1.43 7.66
N PHE A 84 -8.57 1.54 7.81
CA PHE A 84 -7.98 1.72 9.14
C PHE A 84 -8.28 3.09 9.73
N ALA A 85 -8.19 4.18 8.94
CA ALA A 85 -8.49 5.51 9.44
C ALA A 85 -9.91 5.65 10.01
N LYS A 86 -10.89 4.87 9.56
CA LYS A 86 -12.25 4.86 10.13
C LYS A 86 -12.27 4.46 11.61
N LEU A 87 -11.35 3.58 12.02
CA LEU A 87 -11.27 2.97 13.35
C LEU A 87 -10.15 3.55 14.21
N MET A 88 -9.33 4.46 13.66
CA MET A 88 -8.22 5.11 14.35
C MET A 88 -8.65 6.43 14.99
N HIS A 89 -7.92 6.82 16.05
CA HIS A 89 -8.19 7.99 16.87
C HIS A 89 -7.07 9.02 16.82
N LYS A 90 -7.28 10.17 17.45
CA LYS A 90 -6.26 11.22 17.59
C LYS A 90 -4.98 10.66 18.22
N GLY A 91 -3.84 10.99 17.61
CA GLY A 91 -2.53 10.50 18.02
C GLY A 91 -2.00 9.34 17.21
N SER A 92 -2.88 8.64 16.46
CA SER A 92 -2.51 7.49 15.62
C SER A 92 -1.66 7.87 14.40
N VAL A 93 -0.96 6.87 13.86
CA VAL A 93 -0.05 7.04 12.70
C VAL A 93 -0.27 5.92 11.69
N ILE A 94 -0.31 6.28 10.40
CA ILE A 94 -0.18 5.33 9.27
C ILE A 94 1.16 5.62 8.58
N ILE A 95 1.95 4.57 8.33
CA ILE A 95 3.19 4.63 7.56
C ILE A 95 3.06 3.72 6.35
N ASP A 96 3.08 4.32 5.15
CA ASP A 96 3.03 3.61 3.88
C ASP A 96 4.45 3.38 3.34
N ILE A 97 4.81 2.13 3.03
CA ILE A 97 6.12 1.82 2.47
C ILE A 97 6.09 2.02 0.95
N ALA A 98 6.66 3.14 0.52
CA ALA A 98 6.91 3.47 -0.88
C ALA A 98 8.20 2.80 -1.40
N SER A 99 9.04 3.53 -2.12
CA SER A 99 10.36 3.08 -2.64
C SER A 99 11.11 4.28 -3.21
N MET A 100 12.44 4.22 -3.29
CA MET A 100 13.23 5.17 -4.08
C MET A 100 12.76 5.23 -5.55
N SER A 101 12.19 4.14 -6.08
CA SER A 101 11.61 4.09 -7.44
C SER A 101 10.45 5.08 -7.64
N ALA A 102 9.85 5.58 -6.57
CA ALA A 102 8.85 6.65 -6.64
C ALA A 102 9.39 7.93 -7.33
N TYR A 103 10.68 8.13 -7.31
CA TYR A 103 11.37 9.32 -7.82
C TYR A 103 12.17 9.04 -9.10
N ALA A 104 12.07 7.82 -9.66
CA ALA A 104 12.81 7.42 -10.86
C ALA A 104 12.34 8.11 -12.15
N MET A 105 11.12 8.67 -12.14
CA MET A 105 10.53 9.35 -13.31
C MET A 105 10.47 10.87 -13.10
N PRO A 106 10.73 11.65 -14.17
CA PRO A 106 10.45 13.09 -14.13
C PRO A 106 8.98 13.37 -13.77
N GLU A 107 8.77 14.37 -12.95
CA GLU A 107 7.42 14.69 -12.44
C GLU A 107 6.39 14.95 -13.55
N LEU A 108 6.83 15.58 -14.63
CA LEU A 108 5.98 15.90 -15.80
C LEU A 108 5.45 14.63 -16.51
N MET A 109 6.16 13.51 -16.39
CA MET A 109 5.77 12.23 -17.00
C MET A 109 4.84 11.41 -16.12
N LEU A 110 4.66 11.77 -14.86
CA LEU A 110 3.80 11.06 -13.92
C LEU A 110 2.33 11.34 -14.21
N PRO A 111 1.45 10.32 -14.18
CA PRO A 111 0.02 10.46 -14.48
C PRO A 111 -0.77 11.04 -13.29
N LYS A 112 -0.27 12.09 -12.64
CA LYS A 112 -0.86 12.67 -11.43
C LYS A 112 -2.34 13.06 -11.59
N LYS A 113 -2.76 13.44 -12.82
CA LYS A 113 -4.18 13.71 -13.13
C LYS A 113 -5.08 12.46 -13.03
N ALA A 114 -4.49 11.27 -13.10
CA ALA A 114 -5.24 10.02 -12.94
C ALA A 114 -5.31 9.54 -11.47
N TYR A 115 -4.45 10.04 -10.58
CA TYR A 115 -4.35 9.56 -9.20
C TYR A 115 -5.67 9.67 -8.40
N PRO A 116 -6.43 10.77 -8.48
CA PRO A 116 -7.73 10.85 -7.78
C PRO A 116 -8.73 9.77 -8.20
N LEU A 117 -8.61 9.20 -9.40
CA LEU A 117 -9.47 8.13 -9.88
C LEU A 117 -9.34 6.84 -9.07
N ALA A 118 -8.22 6.64 -8.38
CA ALA A 118 -8.05 5.48 -7.51
C ALA A 118 -9.10 5.39 -6.38
N GLU A 119 -9.76 6.50 -6.05
CA GLU A 119 -10.84 6.53 -5.05
C GLU A 119 -12.24 6.51 -5.69
N THR A 120 -12.39 6.93 -6.95
CA THR A 120 -13.69 7.17 -7.59
C THR A 120 -13.99 6.24 -8.75
N ASP A 121 -12.97 5.79 -9.49
CA ASP A 121 -13.06 4.87 -10.63
C ASP A 121 -11.75 4.10 -10.80
N GLU A 122 -11.62 3.03 -10.03
CA GLU A 122 -10.42 2.20 -9.99
C GLU A 122 -10.05 1.60 -11.36
N ALA A 123 -11.07 1.22 -12.15
CA ALA A 123 -10.86 0.64 -13.48
C ALA A 123 -10.26 1.68 -14.45
N LEU A 124 -10.76 2.90 -14.40
CA LEU A 124 -10.24 4.01 -15.22
C LEU A 124 -8.84 4.43 -14.75
N PHE A 125 -8.57 4.43 -13.44
CA PHE A 125 -7.21 4.65 -12.90
C PHE A 125 -6.21 3.66 -13.50
N ILE A 126 -6.48 2.36 -13.35
CA ILE A 126 -5.63 1.29 -13.89
C ILE A 126 -5.45 1.45 -15.39
N LYS A 127 -6.53 1.62 -16.14
CA LYS A 127 -6.50 1.80 -17.61
C LYS A 127 -5.61 2.98 -18.02
N LYS A 128 -5.71 4.12 -17.33
CA LYS A 128 -4.89 5.31 -17.66
C LYS A 128 -3.41 5.08 -17.36
N VAL A 129 -3.07 4.42 -16.26
CA VAL A 129 -1.67 4.12 -15.94
C VAL A 129 -1.11 3.07 -16.92
N LEU A 130 -1.84 2.00 -17.20
CA LEU A 130 -1.40 0.96 -18.14
C LEU A 130 -1.23 1.51 -19.57
N LYS A 131 -2.01 2.51 -19.98
CA LYS A 131 -1.83 3.15 -21.29
C LYS A 131 -0.43 3.77 -21.46
N MET A 132 0.20 4.22 -20.38
CA MET A 132 1.56 4.80 -20.43
C MET A 132 2.63 3.77 -20.82
N THR A 133 2.38 2.50 -20.52
CA THR A 133 3.32 1.40 -20.83
C THR A 133 3.24 0.94 -22.29
N GLY A 134 2.24 1.39 -23.04
CA GLY A 134 1.92 0.88 -24.38
C GLY A 134 3.02 1.08 -25.43
N MET A 135 3.90 2.07 -25.26
CA MET A 135 5.04 2.33 -26.17
C MET A 135 6.30 1.53 -25.82
N ILE A 136 6.33 0.89 -24.66
CA ILE A 136 7.46 0.07 -24.20
C ILE A 136 7.27 -1.34 -24.76
N LYS A 137 8.33 -1.93 -25.33
CA LYS A 137 8.27 -3.31 -25.87
C LYS A 137 8.62 -4.37 -24.83
N ASP A 138 9.60 -4.06 -23.99
CA ASP A 138 10.13 -4.98 -22.98
C ASP A 138 9.18 -5.10 -21.79
N GLU A 139 8.75 -6.32 -21.46
CA GLU A 139 7.78 -6.58 -20.39
C GLU A 139 8.32 -6.26 -18.98
N TYR A 140 9.62 -6.46 -18.74
CA TYR A 140 10.20 -6.11 -17.45
C TYR A 140 10.25 -4.59 -17.25
N GLN A 141 10.58 -3.85 -18.32
CA GLN A 141 10.56 -2.38 -18.29
C GLN A 141 9.14 -1.84 -18.11
N LYS A 142 8.11 -2.47 -18.72
CA LYS A 142 6.70 -2.11 -18.48
C LYS A 142 6.34 -2.30 -17.01
N LYS A 143 6.69 -3.44 -16.42
CA LYS A 143 6.47 -3.70 -14.99
C LYS A 143 7.25 -2.71 -14.12
N GLY A 144 8.48 -2.36 -14.49
CA GLY A 144 9.30 -1.35 -13.83
C GLY A 144 8.63 0.02 -13.82
N LEU A 145 8.06 0.43 -14.96
CA LEU A 145 7.29 1.68 -15.07
C LEU A 145 6.03 1.65 -14.19
N ALA A 146 5.23 0.57 -14.29
CA ALA A 146 4.04 0.42 -13.45
C ALA A 146 4.38 0.44 -11.96
N TYR A 147 5.49 -0.18 -11.57
CA TYR A 147 6.00 -0.16 -10.21
C TYR A 147 6.39 1.26 -9.77
N SER A 148 7.19 1.98 -10.56
CA SER A 148 7.59 3.35 -10.25
C SER A 148 6.38 4.26 -10.08
N VAL A 149 5.40 4.18 -10.98
CA VAL A 149 4.16 4.94 -10.88
C VAL A 149 3.36 4.53 -9.64
N SER A 150 3.26 3.23 -9.33
CA SER A 150 2.57 2.76 -8.12
C SER A 150 3.20 3.29 -6.84
N LYS A 151 4.54 3.32 -6.78
CA LYS A 151 5.27 3.82 -5.60
C LYS A 151 5.25 5.35 -5.50
N ASN A 152 5.24 6.07 -6.63
CA ASN A 152 4.96 7.51 -6.62
C ASN A 152 3.53 7.81 -6.17
N PHE A 153 2.56 7.00 -6.61
CA PHE A 153 1.18 7.10 -6.11
C PHE A 153 1.13 6.96 -4.59
N VAL A 154 1.85 6.00 -3.98
CA VAL A 154 1.90 5.82 -2.52
C VAL A 154 2.36 7.10 -1.83
N THR A 155 3.43 7.76 -2.32
CA THR A 155 3.91 9.02 -1.73
C THR A 155 2.89 10.15 -1.85
N TRP A 156 2.27 10.28 -3.02
CA TRP A 156 1.22 11.26 -3.26
C TRP A 156 -0.01 11.01 -2.38
N TYR A 157 -0.43 9.75 -2.27
CA TYR A 157 -1.62 9.38 -1.51
C TYR A 157 -1.41 9.55 0.01
N ALA A 158 -0.23 9.21 0.51
CA ALA A 158 0.12 9.48 1.91
C ALA A 158 0.03 10.99 2.24
N ALA A 159 0.54 11.86 1.35
CA ALA A 159 0.43 13.31 1.53
C ALA A 159 -1.04 13.79 1.49
N LYS A 160 -1.87 13.25 0.56
CA LYS A 160 -3.31 13.50 0.52
C LYS A 160 -3.99 13.08 1.82
N CYS A 161 -3.73 11.85 2.28
CA CYS A 161 -4.31 11.32 3.51
C CYS A 161 -3.85 12.11 4.75
N ALA A 162 -2.61 12.61 4.79
CA ALA A 162 -2.13 13.47 5.86
C ALA A 162 -2.95 14.77 5.96
N PHE A 163 -3.34 15.34 4.82
CA PHE A 163 -4.22 16.49 4.77
C PHE A 163 -5.66 16.12 5.19
N ASP A 164 -6.22 15.04 4.66
CA ASP A 164 -7.61 14.63 4.90
C ASP A 164 -7.84 14.16 6.35
N PHE A 165 -6.88 13.43 6.94
CA PHE A 165 -7.01 12.86 8.29
C PHE A 165 -6.40 13.73 9.38
N GLY A 166 -5.57 14.71 9.01
CA GLY A 166 -4.94 15.67 9.93
C GLY A 166 -5.92 16.35 10.89
N PRO A 167 -7.09 16.83 10.44
CA PRO A 167 -8.10 17.44 11.33
C PRO A 167 -8.60 16.49 12.43
N ARG A 168 -8.53 15.18 12.20
CA ARG A 168 -8.85 14.13 13.19
C ARG A 168 -7.67 13.80 14.11
N GLY A 169 -6.50 14.41 13.89
CA GLY A 169 -5.28 14.13 14.62
C GLY A 169 -4.60 12.81 14.26
N ILE A 170 -4.90 12.24 13.09
CA ILE A 170 -4.25 11.05 12.54
C ILE A 170 -3.14 11.50 11.59
N ARG A 171 -1.93 11.04 11.82
CA ARG A 171 -0.77 11.34 10.97
C ARG A 171 -0.61 10.26 9.91
N VAL A 172 -0.28 10.66 8.69
CA VAL A 172 0.07 9.74 7.61
C VAL A 172 1.41 10.15 7.02
N ALA A 173 2.29 9.21 6.81
CA ALA A 173 3.59 9.42 6.19
C ALA A 173 3.92 8.28 5.22
N SER A 174 4.81 8.53 4.27
CA SER A 174 5.41 7.48 3.45
C SER A 174 6.90 7.38 3.72
N LEU A 175 7.42 6.15 3.73
CA LEU A 175 8.85 5.87 3.80
C LEU A 175 9.30 5.28 2.46
N SER A 176 10.35 5.84 1.86
CA SER A 176 10.88 5.41 0.55
C SER A 176 12.26 4.76 0.71
N PRO A 177 12.34 3.46 1.02
CA PRO A 177 13.61 2.76 1.15
C PRO A 177 14.40 2.78 -0.18
N GLY A 178 15.71 2.83 -0.05
CA GLY A 178 16.65 2.59 -1.14
C GLY A 178 16.92 1.11 -1.38
N LEU A 179 18.11 0.80 -1.85
CA LEU A 179 18.60 -0.58 -1.93
C LEU A 179 18.89 -1.07 -0.52
N ILE A 180 18.35 -2.23 -0.21
CA ILE A 180 18.57 -2.92 1.06
C ILE A 180 19.42 -4.13 0.74
N ALA A 181 20.58 -4.23 1.36
CA ALA A 181 21.52 -5.35 1.22
C ALA A 181 21.03 -6.57 2.01
#